data_c9d514bdb1b212a3ed416ab3d7a058b6
#
_entry.id   c9d514bdb1b212a3ed416ab3d7a058b6
#
_cell.length_a   1.000
_cell.length_b   1.000
_cell.length_c   1.000
_cell.angle_alpha   90.00
_cell.angle_beta   90.00
_cell.angle_gamma   90.00
#
_symmetry.space_group_name_H-M   'P 1'
#
loop_
_entity.id
_entity.type
_entity.pdbx_description
1 polymer ?
#
loop_
_entity_poly.entity_id
_entity_poly.type
_entity_poly.pdbx_seq_one_letter_code
_entity_poly.pdbx_strand_id
1 'polypeptide(L)'
;MRSPFAITSIVTAVLAVGMCAAWLAPPRDATKATPPAQPQTASERRWQAADTQRDMNAAASADESDARARMERALKEVRDHASTLGARGSTVLAFVDRSQRAWKAYFDAEVELRWPPDAGDFGSIYPMCVATNMASMCNARAQALESLVHVEEGDGCFSRWDERKAEVVKSAPTPPPAKSSK
;
A
#
# COMPACT_ATOMS: atom_id res chain seq x y z
N MET A 1 25.76 -41.11 -11.06
CA MET A 1 25.46 -40.77 -12.48
C MET A 1 25.30 -39.27 -12.59
N ARG A 2 26.27 -38.57 -13.16
CA ARG A 2 26.30 -37.12 -13.34
C ARG A 2 26.07 -36.79 -14.79
N SER A 3 25.04 -36.04 -15.16
CA SER A 3 24.83 -35.50 -16.48
C SER A 3 25.36 -34.06 -16.56
N PRO A 4 26.22 -33.72 -17.52
CA PRO A 4 26.63 -32.35 -17.75
C PRO A 4 25.68 -31.69 -18.77
N PHE A 5 25.08 -30.57 -18.38
CA PHE A 5 24.40 -29.69 -19.34
C PHE A 5 25.41 -28.78 -20.00
N ALA A 6 25.55 -28.96 -21.31
CA ALA A 6 26.34 -28.11 -22.17
C ALA A 6 25.57 -26.82 -22.49
N ILE A 7 26.14 -25.67 -22.14
CA ILE A 7 25.63 -24.34 -22.49
C ILE A 7 26.26 -23.96 -23.81
N THR A 8 25.47 -23.94 -24.90
CA THR A 8 25.89 -23.48 -26.23
C THR A 8 25.66 -21.96 -26.30
N SER A 9 26.75 -21.20 -26.27
CA SER A 9 26.76 -19.77 -26.54
C SER A 9 26.63 -19.52 -28.04
N ILE A 10 25.52 -18.86 -28.43
CA ILE A 10 25.35 -18.31 -29.78
C ILE A 10 25.78 -16.86 -29.77
N VAL A 11 26.96 -16.56 -30.32
CA VAL A 11 27.45 -15.20 -30.59
C VAL A 11 26.88 -14.78 -31.95
N THR A 12 25.90 -13.86 -31.93
CA THR A 12 25.41 -13.23 -33.17
C THR A 12 26.10 -11.88 -33.34
N ALA A 13 27.02 -11.84 -34.28
CA ALA A 13 27.67 -10.60 -34.73
C ALA A 13 26.70 -9.82 -35.64
N VAL A 14 26.25 -8.65 -35.20
CA VAL A 14 25.51 -7.69 -36.03
C VAL A 14 26.48 -6.61 -36.51
N LEU A 15 26.77 -6.66 -37.83
CA LEU A 15 27.50 -5.59 -38.54
C LEU A 15 26.59 -4.36 -38.67
N ALA A 16 26.93 -3.28 -37.96
CA ALA A 16 26.29 -2.00 -38.12
C ALA A 16 26.87 -1.24 -39.29
N VAL A 17 26.10 -1.10 -40.36
CA VAL A 17 26.37 -0.18 -41.47
C VAL A 17 26.07 1.23 -41.04
N GLY A 18 27.09 2.09 -40.97
CA GLY A 18 26.96 3.48 -40.60
C GLY A 18 26.29 4.30 -41.72
N MET A 19 25.16 4.93 -41.36
CA MET A 19 24.64 6.09 -42.10
C MET A 19 24.65 7.29 -41.16
N CYS A 20 25.63 8.16 -41.33
CA CYS A 20 25.65 9.50 -40.70
C CYS A 20 24.53 10.35 -41.32
N ALA A 21 23.36 10.32 -40.69
CA ALA A 21 22.37 11.35 -40.89
C ALA A 21 22.63 12.43 -39.83
N ALA A 22 23.21 13.56 -40.26
CA ALA A 22 23.33 14.77 -39.43
C ALA A 22 21.90 15.28 -39.14
N TRP A 23 21.32 14.86 -38.04
CA TRP A 23 20.11 15.45 -37.50
C TRP A 23 20.47 16.85 -36.99
N LEU A 24 20.07 17.89 -37.75
CA LEU A 24 19.97 19.24 -37.24
C LEU A 24 19.01 19.23 -36.04
N ALA A 25 19.57 19.16 -34.85
CA ALA A 25 18.80 19.30 -33.62
C ALA A 25 18.19 20.71 -33.63
N PRO A 26 16.87 20.87 -33.45
CA PRO A 26 16.26 22.18 -33.27
C PRO A 26 16.86 22.86 -32.03
N PRO A 27 16.98 24.20 -32.05
CA PRO A 27 17.52 24.91 -30.90
C PRO A 27 16.72 24.55 -29.65
N ARG A 28 17.42 24.07 -28.62
CA ARG A 28 16.85 23.82 -27.30
C ARG A 28 16.63 25.16 -26.57
N ASP A 29 15.72 25.98 -27.09
CA ASP A 29 15.11 27.05 -26.32
C ASP A 29 13.96 26.47 -25.49
N ALA A 30 14.31 25.59 -24.59
CA ALA A 30 13.44 25.23 -23.50
C ALA A 30 13.98 25.90 -22.24
N THR A 31 13.63 27.16 -22.04
CA THR A 31 13.38 27.68 -20.70
C THR A 31 12.28 26.80 -20.10
N LYS A 32 12.70 25.61 -19.66
CA LYS A 32 11.85 24.71 -18.92
C LYS A 32 11.52 25.46 -17.63
N ALA A 33 10.37 26.16 -17.65
CA ALA A 33 9.88 26.83 -16.44
C ALA A 33 9.91 25.78 -15.32
N THR A 34 10.77 26.06 -14.31
CA THR A 34 10.82 25.22 -13.12
C THR A 34 9.39 25.16 -12.56
N PRO A 35 8.77 23.98 -12.43
CA PRO A 35 7.45 23.89 -11.84
C PRO A 35 7.44 24.63 -10.50
N PRO A 36 6.38 25.35 -10.16
CA PRO A 36 6.29 26.02 -8.88
C PRO A 36 6.54 25.00 -7.78
N ALA A 37 7.42 25.34 -6.83
CA ALA A 37 7.78 24.47 -5.73
C ALA A 37 6.49 24.08 -4.98
N GLN A 38 6.21 22.80 -4.93
CA GLN A 38 5.07 22.30 -4.16
C GLN A 38 5.30 22.61 -2.67
N PRO A 39 4.26 23.00 -1.93
CA PRO A 39 4.41 23.25 -0.50
C PRO A 39 4.86 21.96 0.21
N GLN A 40 5.96 22.08 0.94
CA GLN A 40 6.53 20.95 1.68
C GLN A 40 5.57 20.42 2.74
N THR A 41 5.48 19.11 2.83
CA THR A 41 4.71 18.41 3.88
C THR A 41 5.33 18.65 5.26
N ALA A 42 4.58 18.38 6.31
CA ALA A 42 5.10 18.45 7.68
C ALA A 42 6.24 17.43 7.91
N SER A 43 6.13 16.24 7.33
CA SER A 43 7.19 15.23 7.36
C SER A 43 8.47 15.72 6.69
N GLU A 44 8.40 16.23 5.46
CA GLU A 44 9.57 16.76 4.76
C GLU A 44 10.29 17.86 5.56
N ARG A 45 9.55 18.77 6.19
CA ARG A 45 10.14 19.80 7.05
C ARG A 45 10.85 19.21 8.27
N ARG A 46 10.27 18.18 8.92
CA ARG A 46 10.91 17.48 10.05
C ARG A 46 12.23 16.85 9.64
N TRP A 47 12.24 16.14 8.51
CA TRP A 47 13.46 15.49 8.00
C TRP A 47 14.53 16.47 7.56
N GLN A 48 14.15 17.59 6.97
CA GLN A 48 15.11 18.65 6.59
C GLN A 48 15.71 19.37 7.79
N ALA A 49 15.03 19.43 8.91
CA ALA A 49 15.51 20.04 10.15
C ALA A 49 16.28 19.06 11.06
N ALA A 50 16.38 17.77 10.66
CA ALA A 50 17.00 16.74 11.46
C ALA A 50 18.52 16.69 11.21
N ASP A 51 19.30 17.35 12.05
CA ASP A 51 20.76 17.45 11.92
C ASP A 51 21.52 16.35 12.69
N THR A 52 20.87 15.72 13.67
CA THR A 52 21.47 14.69 14.51
C THR A 52 20.70 13.36 14.42
N GLN A 53 21.33 12.24 14.83
CA GLN A 53 20.64 10.95 14.95
C GLN A 53 19.43 11.03 15.87
N ARG A 54 19.51 11.81 16.93
CA ARG A 54 18.39 12.05 17.86
C ARG A 54 17.22 12.74 17.15
N ASP A 55 17.51 13.73 16.32
CA ASP A 55 16.49 14.47 15.57
C ASP A 55 15.85 13.57 14.49
N MET A 56 16.65 12.75 13.80
CA MET A 56 16.14 11.74 12.86
C MET A 56 15.24 10.71 13.55
N ASN A 57 15.61 10.24 14.74
CA ASN A 57 14.77 9.33 15.53
C ASN A 57 13.43 10.01 15.89
N ALA A 58 13.46 11.30 16.28
CA ALA A 58 12.26 12.07 16.60
C ALA A 58 11.37 12.31 15.37
N ALA A 59 11.96 12.62 14.20
CA ALA A 59 11.23 12.76 12.94
C ALA A 59 10.52 11.46 12.55
N ALA A 60 11.22 10.33 12.61
CA ALA A 60 10.65 9.02 12.31
C ALA A 60 9.51 8.63 13.27
N SER A 61 9.67 8.91 14.57
CA SER A 61 8.61 8.66 15.56
C SER A 61 7.38 9.52 15.31
N ALA A 62 7.56 10.78 14.91
CA ALA A 62 6.45 11.65 14.52
C ALA A 62 5.73 11.15 13.26
N ASP A 63 6.47 10.67 12.24
CA ASP A 63 5.90 10.07 11.04
C ASP A 63 5.12 8.77 11.34
N GLU A 64 5.61 7.94 12.27
CA GLU A 64 4.87 6.77 12.76
C GLU A 64 3.56 7.17 13.43
N SER A 65 3.60 8.18 14.30
CA SER A 65 2.39 8.71 14.95
C SER A 65 1.37 9.22 13.94
N ASP A 66 1.81 10.00 12.94
CA ASP A 66 0.96 10.52 11.88
C ASP A 66 0.34 9.39 11.04
N ALA A 67 1.15 8.37 10.68
CA ALA A 67 0.69 7.21 9.91
C ALA A 67 -0.34 6.38 10.68
N ARG A 68 -0.12 6.19 11.98
CA ARG A 68 -1.07 5.49 12.87
C ARG A 68 -2.39 6.26 12.97
N ALA A 69 -2.32 7.57 13.17
CA ALA A 69 -3.51 8.42 13.22
C ALA A 69 -4.28 8.43 11.88
N ARG A 70 -3.57 8.38 10.73
CA ARG A 70 -4.20 8.23 9.41
C ARG A 70 -4.95 6.90 9.31
N MET A 71 -4.31 5.80 9.69
CA MET A 71 -4.93 4.47 9.66
C MET A 71 -6.19 4.40 10.54
N GLU A 72 -6.15 5.00 11.73
CA GLU A 72 -7.31 5.05 12.62
C GLU A 72 -8.46 5.87 12.04
N ARG A 73 -8.15 7.00 11.39
CA ARG A 73 -9.17 7.80 10.68
C ARG A 73 -9.79 6.99 9.54
N ALA A 74 -8.98 6.34 8.71
CA ALA A 74 -9.47 5.50 7.62
C ALA A 74 -10.34 4.33 8.13
N LEU A 75 -9.95 3.70 9.23
CA LEU A 75 -10.75 2.65 9.87
C LEU A 75 -12.09 3.18 10.38
N LYS A 76 -12.09 4.37 10.98
CA LYS A 76 -13.31 5.04 11.43
C LYS A 76 -14.23 5.32 10.24
N GLU A 77 -13.70 5.87 9.15
CA GLU A 77 -14.46 6.18 7.95
C GLU A 77 -15.13 4.93 7.34
N VAL A 78 -14.38 3.82 7.25
CA VAL A 78 -14.90 2.53 6.81
C VAL A 78 -16.05 2.05 7.72
N ARG A 79 -15.92 2.21 9.05
CA ARG A 79 -16.99 1.83 9.99
C ARG A 79 -18.22 2.72 9.87
N ASP A 80 -18.01 4.02 9.72
CA ASP A 80 -19.08 4.98 9.52
C ASP A 80 -19.84 4.67 8.23
N HIS A 81 -19.12 4.43 7.13
CA HIS A 81 -19.73 4.02 5.87
C HIS A 81 -20.50 2.70 6.00
N ALA A 82 -19.91 1.68 6.63
CA ALA A 82 -20.57 0.40 6.86
C ALA A 82 -21.89 0.57 7.64
N SER A 83 -21.95 1.51 8.59
CA SER A 83 -23.15 1.78 9.39
C SER A 83 -24.32 2.32 8.55
N THR A 84 -24.05 2.92 7.39
CA THR A 84 -25.09 3.42 6.46
C THR A 84 -25.72 2.33 5.59
N LEU A 85 -25.17 1.11 5.59
CA LEU A 85 -25.59 0.01 4.70
C LEU A 85 -26.83 -0.77 5.20
N GLY A 86 -27.60 -0.21 6.12
CA GLY A 86 -28.84 -0.82 6.61
C GLY A 86 -28.62 -2.23 7.22
N ALA A 87 -29.44 -3.20 6.83
CA ALA A 87 -29.38 -4.56 7.36
C ALA A 87 -28.04 -5.30 7.10
N ARG A 88 -27.24 -4.85 6.11
CA ARG A 88 -25.92 -5.42 5.81
C ARG A 88 -24.82 -4.84 6.69
N GLY A 89 -25.04 -3.67 7.27
CA GLY A 89 -24.03 -2.92 8.01
C GLY A 89 -23.38 -3.73 9.13
N SER A 90 -24.16 -4.45 9.93
CA SER A 90 -23.64 -5.28 11.01
C SER A 90 -22.70 -6.40 10.53
N THR A 91 -23.03 -7.04 9.40
CA THR A 91 -22.18 -8.08 8.79
C THR A 91 -20.87 -7.47 8.26
N VAL A 92 -20.94 -6.32 7.59
CA VAL A 92 -19.76 -5.62 7.08
C VAL A 92 -18.88 -5.18 8.25
N LEU A 93 -19.43 -4.61 9.31
CA LEU A 93 -18.68 -4.23 10.51
C LEU A 93 -17.96 -5.42 11.14
N ALA A 94 -18.59 -6.58 11.22
CA ALA A 94 -17.95 -7.79 11.73
C ALA A 94 -16.74 -8.22 10.86
N PHE A 95 -16.83 -8.06 9.55
CA PHE A 95 -15.70 -8.32 8.64
C PHE A 95 -14.58 -7.29 8.79
N VAL A 96 -14.91 -6.01 8.91
CA VAL A 96 -13.94 -4.94 9.17
C VAL A 96 -13.17 -5.22 10.45
N ASP A 97 -13.86 -5.53 11.54
CA ASP A 97 -13.24 -5.79 12.84
C ASP A 97 -12.38 -7.07 12.82
N ARG A 98 -12.83 -8.12 12.13
CA ARG A 98 -12.02 -9.33 11.94
C ARG A 98 -10.76 -9.03 11.13
N SER A 99 -10.88 -8.28 10.05
CA SER A 99 -9.75 -7.86 9.21
C SER A 99 -8.75 -7.01 9.99
N GLN A 100 -9.24 -6.10 10.85
CA GLN A 100 -8.38 -5.25 11.66
C GLN A 100 -7.63 -6.04 12.74
N ARG A 101 -8.29 -7.03 13.37
CA ARG A 101 -7.60 -7.93 14.32
C ARG A 101 -6.52 -8.77 13.65
N ALA A 102 -6.80 -9.31 12.46
CA ALA A 102 -5.82 -10.09 11.70
C ALA A 102 -4.63 -9.22 11.26
N TRP A 103 -4.90 -7.99 10.81
CA TRP A 103 -3.83 -7.05 10.46
C TRP A 103 -2.98 -6.69 11.68
N LYS A 104 -3.59 -6.45 12.85
CA LYS A 104 -2.82 -6.16 14.07
C LYS A 104 -1.92 -7.33 14.46
N ALA A 105 -2.40 -8.57 14.40
CA ALA A 105 -1.59 -9.74 14.68
C ALA A 105 -0.42 -9.88 13.69
N TYR A 106 -0.66 -9.61 12.40
CA TYR A 106 0.40 -9.56 11.40
C TYR A 106 1.42 -8.45 11.69
N PHE A 107 0.95 -7.23 12.02
CA PHE A 107 1.80 -6.09 12.35
C PHE A 107 2.72 -6.41 13.54
N ASP A 108 2.17 -6.95 14.63
CA ASP A 108 2.94 -7.29 15.82
C ASP A 108 4.01 -8.36 15.51
N ALA A 109 3.64 -9.40 14.73
CA ALA A 109 4.55 -10.45 14.31
C ALA A 109 5.67 -9.95 13.38
N GLU A 110 5.38 -9.04 12.47
CA GLU A 110 6.39 -8.43 11.58
C GLU A 110 7.39 -7.55 12.35
N VAL A 111 6.90 -6.80 13.35
CA VAL A 111 7.77 -6.00 14.21
C VAL A 111 8.68 -6.92 15.03
N GLU A 112 8.13 -7.96 15.64
CA GLU A 112 8.89 -8.93 16.44
C GLU A 112 9.92 -9.71 15.58
N LEU A 113 9.53 -10.11 14.36
CA LEU A 113 10.42 -10.82 13.43
C LEU A 113 11.64 -9.98 13.06
N ARG A 114 11.45 -8.69 12.80
CA ARG A 114 12.52 -7.78 12.35
C ARG A 114 13.39 -7.28 13.50
N TRP A 115 12.77 -7.10 14.65
CA TRP A 115 13.40 -6.54 15.86
C TRP A 115 13.03 -7.37 17.09
N PRO A 116 13.55 -8.61 17.18
CA PRO A 116 13.25 -9.47 18.30
C PRO A 116 13.81 -8.84 19.62
N PRO A 117 13.06 -8.93 20.73
CA PRO A 117 13.41 -8.27 21.99
C PRO A 117 14.76 -8.70 22.58
N ASP A 118 15.22 -9.90 22.23
CA ASP A 118 16.44 -10.54 22.74
C ASP A 118 17.66 -10.38 21.83
N ALA A 119 17.52 -9.67 20.69
CA ALA A 119 18.60 -9.56 19.70
C ALA A 119 19.75 -8.61 20.09
N GLY A 120 19.69 -7.97 21.27
CA GLY A 120 20.77 -7.13 21.81
C GLY A 120 20.68 -5.66 21.39
N ASP A 121 21.82 -4.94 21.44
CA ASP A 121 21.89 -3.52 21.14
C ASP A 121 22.03 -3.30 19.63
N PHE A 122 21.00 -2.73 19.01
CA PHE A 122 20.98 -2.36 17.58
C PHE A 122 21.58 -0.98 17.29
N GLY A 123 22.12 -0.28 18.32
CA GLY A 123 22.72 1.05 18.17
C GLY A 123 21.72 2.21 18.02
N SER A 124 22.25 3.42 17.87
CA SER A 124 21.49 4.68 17.91
C SER A 124 20.51 4.88 16.75
N ILE A 125 20.71 4.19 15.62
CA ILE A 125 19.84 4.25 14.44
C ILE A 125 18.57 3.40 14.58
N TYR A 126 18.60 2.44 15.50
CA TYR A 126 17.54 1.45 15.68
C TYR A 126 16.13 2.06 15.87
N PRO A 127 15.91 3.05 16.73
CA PRO A 127 14.58 3.65 16.92
C PRO A 127 14.01 4.23 15.61
N MET A 128 14.87 4.87 14.80
CA MET A 128 14.46 5.41 13.49
C MET A 128 14.00 4.29 12.55
N CYS A 129 14.77 3.20 12.46
CA CYS A 129 14.44 2.08 11.56
C CYS A 129 13.12 1.41 11.95
N VAL A 130 12.89 1.19 13.26
CA VAL A 130 11.64 0.63 13.75
C VAL A 130 10.46 1.54 13.43
N ALA A 131 10.54 2.83 13.79
CA ALA A 131 9.47 3.79 13.58
C ALA A 131 9.14 3.96 12.08
N THR A 132 10.16 4.04 11.21
CA THR A 132 9.96 4.13 9.76
C THR A 132 9.24 2.90 9.20
N ASN A 133 9.59 1.70 9.65
CA ASN A 133 8.91 0.48 9.21
C ASN A 133 7.46 0.45 9.68
N MET A 134 7.21 0.77 10.95
CA MET A 134 5.87 0.83 11.51
C MET A 134 5.00 1.87 10.81
N ALA A 135 5.56 3.05 10.48
CA ALA A 135 4.89 4.08 9.67
C ALA A 135 4.49 3.55 8.29
N SER A 136 5.39 2.84 7.61
CA SER A 136 5.12 2.23 6.30
C SER A 136 3.97 1.24 6.35
N MET A 137 3.95 0.34 7.34
CA MET A 137 2.88 -0.65 7.53
C MET A 137 1.54 0.01 7.83
N CYS A 138 1.51 1.05 8.70
CA CYS A 138 0.30 1.80 9.00
C CYS A 138 -0.24 2.56 7.79
N ASN A 139 0.65 3.18 6.99
CA ASN A 139 0.26 3.87 5.76
C ASN A 139 -0.31 2.91 4.71
N ALA A 140 0.30 1.74 4.51
CA ALA A 140 -0.21 0.71 3.61
C ALA A 140 -1.61 0.23 4.06
N ARG A 141 -1.83 0.06 5.37
CA ARG A 141 -3.14 -0.29 5.91
C ARG A 141 -4.15 0.81 5.73
N ALA A 142 -3.78 2.07 5.97
CA ALA A 142 -4.64 3.23 5.76
C ALA A 142 -5.11 3.29 4.30
N GLN A 143 -4.19 3.18 3.34
CA GLN A 143 -4.50 3.17 1.92
C GLN A 143 -5.46 2.03 1.53
N ALA A 144 -5.24 0.82 2.06
CA ALA A 144 -6.14 -0.31 1.84
C ALA A 144 -7.56 -0.08 2.41
N LEU A 145 -7.68 0.62 3.53
CA LEU A 145 -8.97 0.99 4.12
C LEU A 145 -9.66 2.11 3.33
N GLU A 146 -8.92 3.16 2.96
CA GLU A 146 -9.41 4.28 2.16
C GLU A 146 -9.97 3.80 0.81
N SER A 147 -9.32 2.83 0.16
CA SER A 147 -9.79 2.25 -1.10
C SER A 147 -11.12 1.48 -1.00
N LEU A 148 -11.58 1.12 0.21
CA LEU A 148 -12.89 0.51 0.40
C LEU A 148 -14.04 1.52 0.36
N VAL A 149 -13.77 2.79 0.66
CA VAL A 149 -14.76 3.87 0.71
C VAL A 149 -14.68 4.73 -0.55
N HIS A 150 -13.46 5.02 -1.01
CA HIS A 150 -13.20 5.85 -2.18
C HIS A 150 -12.92 4.98 -3.41
N VAL A 151 -13.98 4.41 -3.98
CA VAL A 151 -13.88 3.58 -5.20
C VAL A 151 -14.01 4.48 -6.42
N GLU A 152 -12.99 4.49 -7.28
CA GLU A 152 -13.05 5.20 -8.56
C GLU A 152 -13.99 4.50 -9.55
N GLU A 153 -14.62 5.30 -10.42
CA GLU A 153 -15.51 4.77 -11.46
C GLU A 153 -14.69 3.89 -12.43
N GLY A 154 -15.12 2.66 -12.61
CA GLY A 154 -14.41 1.66 -13.44
C GLY A 154 -13.63 0.61 -12.66
N ASP A 155 -13.42 0.79 -11.38
CA ASP A 155 -12.68 -0.16 -10.53
C ASP A 155 -13.54 -1.36 -10.12
N GLY A 156 -13.80 -2.26 -11.09
CA GLY A 156 -14.69 -3.41 -10.94
C GLY A 156 -14.19 -4.53 -10.01
N CYS A 157 -12.89 -4.53 -9.70
CA CYS A 157 -12.24 -5.60 -8.93
C CYS A 157 -12.21 -5.32 -7.41
N PHE A 158 -12.39 -4.06 -6.99
CA PHE A 158 -12.40 -3.70 -5.58
C PHE A 158 -13.80 -3.80 -4.99
N SER A 159 -13.87 -4.25 -3.75
CA SER A 159 -15.11 -4.59 -3.09
C SER A 159 -16.06 -3.42 -3.06
N ARG A 160 -17.18 -3.61 -3.66
CA ARG A 160 -18.25 -2.68 -3.56
C ARG A 160 -19.23 -3.17 -2.53
N TRP A 161 -19.35 -2.43 -1.48
CA TRP A 161 -20.49 -2.55 -0.60
C TRP A 161 -21.72 -1.82 -1.18
N ASP A 162 -21.75 -1.71 -2.53
CA ASP A 162 -22.74 -0.97 -3.29
C ASP A 162 -24.14 -1.61 -3.08
N GLU A 163 -25.10 -0.81 -2.68
CA GLU A 163 -26.49 -1.20 -2.43
C GLU A 163 -27.18 -1.80 -3.66
N ARG A 164 -26.79 -1.38 -4.86
CA ARG A 164 -27.37 -1.89 -6.12
C ARG A 164 -27.19 -3.40 -6.31
N LYS A 165 -26.13 -4.00 -5.79
CA LYS A 165 -25.96 -5.46 -5.80
C LYS A 165 -26.84 -6.19 -4.79
N ALA A 166 -27.34 -5.50 -3.75
CA ALA A 166 -28.27 -6.09 -2.80
C ALA A 166 -29.65 -6.33 -3.42
N GLU A 167 -30.08 -5.52 -4.38
CA GLU A 167 -31.33 -5.71 -5.11
C GLU A 167 -31.26 -6.90 -6.09
N VAL A 168 -30.12 -7.08 -6.77
CA VAL A 168 -29.91 -8.20 -7.70
C VAL A 168 -29.95 -9.55 -6.97
N VAL A 169 -29.41 -9.61 -5.74
CA VAL A 169 -29.48 -10.84 -4.92
C VAL A 169 -30.90 -11.09 -4.40
N LYS A 170 -31.68 -10.06 -4.11
CA LYS A 170 -33.09 -10.22 -3.71
C LYS A 170 -33.98 -10.64 -4.85
N SER A 171 -33.64 -10.34 -6.10
CA SER A 171 -34.38 -10.73 -7.29
C SER A 171 -33.92 -12.07 -7.89
N ALA A 172 -32.89 -12.71 -7.34
CA ALA A 172 -32.47 -14.02 -7.78
C ALA A 172 -33.57 -15.07 -7.41
N PRO A 173 -34.05 -15.90 -8.37
CA PRO A 173 -35.04 -16.89 -8.08
C PRO A 173 -34.55 -17.89 -7.02
N THR A 174 -35.37 -18.14 -6.03
CA THR A 174 -35.05 -19.12 -4.99
C THR A 174 -34.74 -20.47 -5.65
N PRO A 175 -33.58 -21.08 -5.36
CA PRO A 175 -33.24 -22.37 -5.95
C PRO A 175 -34.35 -23.40 -5.60
N PRO A 176 -34.71 -24.28 -6.55
CA PRO A 176 -35.75 -25.28 -6.31
C PRO A 176 -35.37 -26.20 -5.14
N PRO A 177 -36.32 -26.65 -4.33
CA PRO A 177 -36.03 -27.51 -3.20
C PRO A 177 -35.29 -28.77 -3.67
N ALA A 178 -34.23 -29.12 -2.94
CA ALA A 178 -33.46 -30.34 -3.22
C ALA A 178 -34.39 -31.54 -3.23
N LYS A 179 -34.41 -32.28 -4.34
CA LYS A 179 -35.20 -33.52 -4.44
C LYS A 179 -34.65 -34.50 -3.40
N SER A 180 -35.48 -34.81 -2.39
CA SER A 180 -35.21 -35.89 -1.43
C SER A 180 -35.10 -37.20 -2.21
N SER A 181 -33.90 -37.74 -2.33
CA SER A 181 -33.70 -39.12 -2.79
C SER A 181 -34.12 -40.06 -1.69
N LYS A 182 -35.20 -40.81 -1.93
CA LYS A 182 -35.54 -41.97 -1.15
C LYS A 182 -34.66 -43.16 -1.51
#